data_02da2ba664790a21a37ec344d0bd1404
#
_entry.id   02da2ba664790a21a37ec344d0bd1404
#
_cell.length_a   1.000
_cell.length_b   1.000
_cell.length_c   1.000
_cell.angle_alpha   90.00
_cell.angle_beta   90.00
_cell.angle_gamma   90.00
#
_symmetry.space_group_name_H-M   'P 1'
#
loop_
_entity.id
_entity.type
_entity.pdbx_description
1 polymer ?
#
loop_
_entity_poly.entity_id
_entity_poly.type
_entity_poly.pdbx_seq_one_letter_code
_entity_poly.pdbx_strand_id
1 'polypeptide(L)'
;MKIASIAFTENGAKIVKMLVREMDVKGYVFEKYKTDGLETFNNVSSLVRDIFKKYNAIVFVGACGIAVRSIAPYVKDKAKDPAVVVVDEKGNFAIPILSGHIGGANDLAEKIAALTFSA
;
A
#
# COMPACT_ATOMS: atom_id res chain seq x y z
N MET A 1 7.54 2.28 -12.14
CA MET A 1 6.40 2.69 -11.30
C MET A 1 6.89 2.95 -9.88
N LYS A 2 6.55 4.09 -9.33
CA LYS A 2 6.94 4.49 -7.97
C LYS A 2 5.85 4.07 -7.00
N ILE A 3 6.15 3.16 -6.07
CA ILE A 3 5.17 2.52 -5.19
C ILE A 3 5.49 2.78 -3.73
N ALA A 4 4.48 3.16 -2.94
CA ALA A 4 4.56 3.23 -1.49
C ALA A 4 3.74 2.10 -0.89
N SER A 5 4.24 1.46 0.17
CA SER A 5 3.52 0.43 0.90
C SER A 5 3.46 0.79 2.37
N ILE A 6 2.31 0.62 3.00
CA ILE A 6 2.03 1.12 4.35
C ILE A 6 1.51 -0.01 5.23
N ALA A 7 2.16 -0.26 6.37
CA ALA A 7 1.73 -1.23 7.36
C ALA A 7 1.34 -0.56 8.67
N PHE A 8 0.39 -1.16 9.38
CA PHE A 8 -0.14 -0.66 10.65
C PHE A 8 0.11 -1.62 11.82
N THR A 9 0.58 -2.82 11.53
CA THR A 9 0.78 -3.89 12.52
C THR A 9 2.12 -4.57 12.29
N GLU A 10 2.52 -5.39 13.26
CA GLU A 10 3.73 -6.18 13.12
C GLU A 10 3.66 -7.17 11.96
N ASN A 11 2.51 -7.85 11.80
CA ASN A 11 2.33 -8.78 10.69
C ASN A 11 2.33 -8.04 9.34
N GLY A 12 1.68 -6.89 9.29
CA GLY A 12 1.70 -6.06 8.08
C GLY A 12 3.10 -5.59 7.72
N ALA A 13 3.91 -5.25 8.73
CA ALA A 13 5.29 -4.82 8.50
C ALA A 13 6.13 -5.92 7.82
N LYS A 14 5.89 -7.19 8.15
CA LYS A 14 6.57 -8.31 7.52
C LYS A 14 6.25 -8.39 6.02
N ILE A 15 4.99 -8.16 5.67
CA ILE A 15 4.55 -8.14 4.27
C ILE A 15 5.19 -6.96 3.53
N VAL A 16 5.16 -5.76 4.13
CA VAL A 16 5.80 -4.58 3.52
C VAL A 16 7.29 -4.81 3.32
N LYS A 17 7.97 -5.41 4.29
CA LYS A 17 9.39 -5.75 4.15
C LYS A 17 9.65 -6.68 2.98
N MET A 18 8.79 -7.66 2.79
CA MET A 18 8.89 -8.58 1.67
C MET A 18 8.70 -7.84 0.34
N LEU A 19 7.71 -6.93 0.27
CA LEU A 19 7.50 -6.13 -0.94
C LEU A 19 8.69 -5.22 -1.25
N VAL A 20 9.28 -4.62 -0.22
CA VAL A 20 10.49 -3.79 -0.39
C VAL A 20 11.65 -4.61 -0.94
N ARG A 21 11.79 -5.85 -0.49
CA ARG A 21 12.85 -6.74 -0.94
C ARG A 21 12.63 -7.22 -2.38
N GLU A 22 11.39 -7.58 -2.73
CA GLU A 22 11.08 -8.20 -4.02
C GLU A 22 10.69 -7.22 -5.12
N MET A 23 10.36 -6.00 -4.75
CA MET A 23 9.92 -4.96 -5.68
C MET A 23 10.59 -3.63 -5.33
N ASP A 24 10.56 -2.68 -6.24
CA ASP A 24 11.04 -1.32 -5.97
C ASP A 24 9.94 -0.53 -5.27
N VAL A 25 9.86 -0.67 -3.95
CA VAL A 25 8.81 -0.13 -3.12
C VAL A 25 9.41 0.63 -1.94
N LYS A 26 8.85 1.80 -1.62
CA LYS A 26 9.17 2.52 -0.39
C LYS A 26 8.23 2.02 0.71
N GLY A 27 8.77 1.47 1.78
CA GLY A 27 7.97 0.92 2.86
C GLY A 27 7.81 1.89 4.03
N TYR A 28 6.60 1.92 4.58
CA TYR A 28 6.25 2.70 5.77
C TYR A 28 5.58 1.81 6.80
N VAL A 29 5.84 2.07 8.08
CA VAL A 29 5.22 1.32 9.18
C VAL A 29 4.83 2.27 10.30
N PHE A 30 3.69 1.99 10.97
CA PHE A 30 3.28 2.74 12.15
C PHE A 30 4.38 2.66 13.21
N GLU A 31 4.69 3.79 13.84
CA GLU A 31 5.87 3.94 14.70
C GLU A 31 5.96 2.94 15.84
N LYS A 32 4.82 2.47 16.38
CA LYS A 32 4.78 1.43 17.41
C LYS A 32 5.49 0.14 16.98
N TYR A 33 5.49 -0.14 15.68
CA TYR A 33 6.05 -1.36 15.11
C TYR A 33 7.28 -1.09 14.25
N LYS A 34 8.07 -0.12 14.66
CA LYS A 34 9.30 0.27 13.96
C LYS A 34 10.09 -0.95 13.51
N THR A 35 10.48 -0.98 12.25
CA THR A 35 11.13 -2.10 11.58
C THR A 35 12.29 -1.57 10.75
N ASP A 36 13.46 -2.23 10.82
CA ASP A 36 14.61 -1.84 10.02
C ASP A 36 14.28 -1.87 8.53
N GLY A 37 14.69 -0.83 7.80
CA GLY A 37 14.45 -0.71 6.38
C GLY A 37 13.13 -0.07 6.02
N LEU A 38 12.26 0.21 6.99
CA LEU A 38 10.98 0.89 6.78
C LEU A 38 11.00 2.25 7.47
N GLU A 39 10.37 3.23 6.83
CA GLU A 39 10.20 4.55 7.41
C GLU A 39 8.97 4.56 8.30
N THR A 40 9.05 5.24 9.45
CA THR A 40 7.92 5.27 10.39
C THR A 40 6.99 6.44 10.12
N PHE A 41 5.72 6.28 10.50
CA PHE A 41 4.75 7.36 10.53
C PHE A 41 3.92 7.24 11.82
N ASN A 42 3.32 8.33 12.26
CA ASN A 42 2.42 8.33 13.42
C ASN A 42 0.99 8.72 13.06
N ASN A 43 0.79 9.34 11.90
CA ASN A 43 -0.53 9.75 11.44
C ASN A 43 -0.69 9.40 9.97
N VAL A 44 -1.57 8.42 9.66
CA VAL A 44 -1.75 7.95 8.29
C VAL A 44 -2.34 9.03 7.39
N SER A 45 -3.19 9.90 7.91
CA SER A 45 -3.78 10.98 7.10
C SER A 45 -2.71 11.94 6.59
N SER A 46 -1.75 12.29 7.46
CA SER A 46 -0.63 13.16 7.07
C SER A 46 0.28 12.46 6.06
N LEU A 47 0.57 11.19 6.27
CA LEU A 47 1.38 10.41 5.34
C LEU A 47 0.73 10.36 3.97
N VAL A 48 -0.54 9.99 3.90
CA VAL A 48 -1.27 9.86 2.62
C VAL A 48 -1.37 11.21 1.92
N ARG A 49 -1.63 12.29 2.65
CA ARG A 49 -1.61 13.64 2.08
C ARG A 49 -0.30 13.92 1.34
N ASP A 50 0.83 13.51 1.93
CA ASP A 50 2.13 13.79 1.36
C ASP A 50 2.47 12.88 0.18
N ILE A 51 2.02 11.63 0.18
CA ILE A 51 2.42 10.65 -0.83
C ILE A 51 1.42 10.47 -1.97
N PHE A 52 0.15 10.86 -1.80
CA PHE A 52 -0.89 10.55 -2.78
C PHE A 52 -0.57 11.03 -4.19
N LYS A 53 0.05 12.20 -4.32
CA LYS A 53 0.41 12.77 -5.62
C LYS A 53 1.84 12.43 -6.05
N LYS A 54 2.65 11.89 -5.15
CA LYS A 54 4.06 11.62 -5.42
C LYS A 54 4.31 10.21 -5.96
N TYR A 55 3.43 9.28 -5.64
CA TYR A 55 3.58 7.88 -6.01
C TYR A 55 2.58 7.48 -7.07
N ASN A 56 2.98 6.52 -7.90
CA ASN A 56 2.09 5.96 -8.92
C ASN A 56 1.13 4.93 -8.32
N ALA A 57 1.52 4.32 -7.22
CA ALA A 57 0.69 3.33 -6.53
C ALA A 57 0.92 3.37 -5.03
N ILE A 58 -0.12 3.03 -4.28
CA ILE A 58 -0.09 2.91 -2.82
C ILE A 58 -0.67 1.56 -2.45
N VAL A 59 0.08 0.79 -1.66
CA VAL A 59 -0.35 -0.51 -1.15
C VAL A 59 -0.57 -0.39 0.35
N PHE A 60 -1.81 -0.58 0.79
CA PHE A 60 -2.14 -0.61 2.21
C PHE A 60 -2.15 -2.07 2.67
N VAL A 61 -1.38 -2.38 3.70
CA VAL A 61 -1.40 -3.71 4.30
C VAL A 61 -2.16 -3.60 5.63
N GLY A 62 -3.42 -4.01 5.61
CA GLY A 62 -4.31 -3.88 6.75
C GLY A 62 -5.77 -3.79 6.36
N ALA A 63 -6.57 -3.11 7.18
CA ALA A 63 -8.00 -2.99 6.99
C ALA A 63 -8.37 -2.10 5.81
N CYS A 64 -9.25 -2.58 4.95
CA CYS A 64 -9.73 -1.85 3.78
C CYS A 64 -10.39 -0.52 4.16
N GLY A 65 -11.13 -0.47 5.27
CA GLY A 65 -11.78 0.76 5.72
C GLY A 65 -10.79 1.88 6.05
N ILE A 66 -9.64 1.53 6.61
CA ILE A 66 -8.59 2.51 6.89
C ILE A 66 -8.06 3.08 5.56
N ALA A 67 -7.82 2.22 4.58
CA ALA A 67 -7.35 2.64 3.26
C ALA A 67 -8.35 3.61 2.61
N VAL A 68 -9.62 3.24 2.59
CA VAL A 68 -10.68 4.06 1.97
C VAL A 68 -10.77 5.43 2.63
N ARG A 69 -10.80 5.49 3.95
CA ARG A 69 -10.88 6.76 4.68
C ARG A 69 -9.64 7.63 4.45
N SER A 70 -8.47 6.99 4.37
CA SER A 70 -7.21 7.72 4.21
C SER A 70 -7.10 8.40 2.85
N ILE A 71 -7.59 7.75 1.79
CA ILE A 71 -7.48 8.29 0.42
C ILE A 71 -8.67 9.17 0.02
N ALA A 72 -9.83 8.99 0.67
CA ALA A 72 -11.08 9.65 0.25
C ALA A 72 -10.96 11.15 -0.01
N PRO A 73 -10.27 11.95 0.83
CA PRO A 73 -10.15 13.39 0.58
C PRO A 73 -9.40 13.76 -0.69
N TYR A 74 -8.61 12.83 -1.24
CA TYR A 74 -7.69 13.12 -2.36
C TYR A 74 -8.14 12.49 -3.67
N VAL A 75 -9.11 11.60 -3.64
CA VAL A 75 -9.61 10.91 -4.85
C VAL A 75 -10.31 11.91 -5.75
N LYS A 76 -9.89 11.99 -7.02
CA LYS A 76 -10.41 12.96 -7.98
C LYS A 76 -10.72 12.36 -9.34
N ASP A 77 -9.76 11.62 -9.92
CA ASP A 77 -9.84 11.22 -11.32
C ASP A 77 -9.10 9.88 -11.51
N LYS A 78 -9.80 8.88 -12.02
CA LYS A 78 -9.24 7.55 -12.24
C LYS A 78 -8.01 7.53 -13.15
N ALA A 79 -7.86 8.55 -14.00
CA ALA A 79 -6.71 8.66 -14.90
C ALA A 79 -5.49 9.31 -14.24
N LYS A 80 -5.69 10.05 -13.16
CA LYS A 80 -4.62 10.80 -12.49
C LYS A 80 -4.29 10.28 -11.10
N ASP A 81 -5.28 9.69 -10.41
CA ASP A 81 -5.07 9.15 -9.07
C ASP A 81 -4.16 7.94 -9.12
N PRO A 82 -3.38 7.70 -8.06
CA PRO A 82 -2.53 6.51 -8.01
C PRO A 82 -3.37 5.24 -8.00
N ALA A 83 -2.77 4.14 -8.42
CA ALA A 83 -3.34 2.82 -8.20
C ALA A 83 -3.33 2.55 -6.70
N VAL A 84 -4.42 2.04 -6.15
CA VAL A 84 -4.47 1.69 -4.73
C VAL A 84 -4.88 0.23 -4.57
N VAL A 85 -4.08 -0.52 -3.82
CA VAL A 85 -4.30 -1.93 -3.54
C VAL A 85 -4.31 -2.12 -2.03
N VAL A 86 -5.22 -2.94 -1.53
CA VAL A 86 -5.28 -3.34 -0.12
C VAL A 86 -4.90 -4.81 -0.01
N VAL A 87 -3.96 -5.11 0.88
CA VAL A 87 -3.53 -6.47 1.19
C VAL A 87 -3.88 -6.72 2.66
N ASP A 88 -4.51 -7.85 2.97
CA ASP A 88 -4.77 -8.18 4.36
C ASP A 88 -3.45 -8.57 5.05
N GLU A 89 -3.38 -8.35 6.36
CA GLU A 89 -2.12 -8.53 7.11
C GLU A 89 -1.67 -9.98 7.23
N LYS A 90 -2.52 -10.93 6.85
CA LYS A 90 -2.16 -12.35 6.77
C LYS A 90 -1.67 -12.75 5.37
N GLY A 91 -1.75 -11.83 4.41
CA GLY A 91 -1.31 -12.07 3.05
C GLY A 91 -2.22 -12.98 2.24
N ASN A 92 -3.51 -13.06 2.58
CA ASN A 92 -4.45 -13.94 1.89
C ASN A 92 -5.16 -13.29 0.70
N PHE A 93 -5.26 -11.96 0.68
CA PHE A 93 -5.99 -11.24 -0.35
C PHE A 93 -5.24 -9.97 -0.75
N ALA A 94 -5.25 -9.67 -2.05
CA ALA A 94 -4.79 -8.40 -2.59
C ALA A 94 -5.93 -7.84 -3.44
N ILE A 95 -6.47 -6.70 -3.04
CA ILE A 95 -7.70 -6.15 -3.61
C ILE A 95 -7.42 -4.78 -4.23
N PRO A 96 -7.60 -4.63 -5.57
CA PRO A 96 -7.49 -3.31 -6.19
C PRO A 96 -8.73 -2.49 -5.86
N ILE A 97 -8.55 -1.32 -5.27
CA ILE A 97 -9.68 -0.47 -4.85
C ILE A 97 -9.77 0.85 -5.59
N LEU A 98 -8.71 1.26 -6.29
CA LEU A 98 -8.71 2.52 -7.04
C LEU A 98 -7.80 2.42 -8.24
N SER A 99 -8.23 3.02 -9.37
CA SER A 99 -7.46 3.08 -10.63
C SER A 99 -7.04 1.71 -11.15
N GLY A 100 -8.02 0.79 -11.23
CA GLY A 100 -7.78 -0.61 -11.56
C GLY A 100 -7.16 -0.84 -12.95
N HIS A 101 -7.70 -0.22 -13.99
CA HIS A 101 -7.22 -0.43 -15.36
C HIS A 101 -6.16 0.58 -15.76
N ILE A 102 -6.52 1.86 -15.80
CA ILE A 102 -5.61 2.91 -16.27
C ILE A 102 -4.41 3.07 -15.34
N GLY A 103 -4.65 3.05 -14.03
CA GLY A 103 -3.59 3.21 -13.05
C GLY A 103 -2.81 1.94 -12.75
N GLY A 104 -3.29 0.76 -13.21
CA GLY A 104 -2.59 -0.50 -13.04
C GLY A 104 -2.80 -1.22 -11.72
N ALA A 105 -3.84 -0.86 -10.92
CA ALA A 105 -4.08 -1.52 -9.64
C ALA A 105 -4.40 -3.01 -9.79
N ASN A 106 -5.12 -3.40 -10.86
CA ASN A 106 -5.44 -4.80 -11.11
C ASN A 106 -4.16 -5.62 -11.31
N ASP A 107 -3.26 -5.13 -12.16
CA ASP A 107 -2.00 -5.81 -12.43
C ASP A 107 -1.11 -5.86 -11.20
N LEU A 108 -1.05 -4.77 -10.45
CA LEU A 108 -0.27 -4.70 -9.22
C LEU A 108 -0.80 -5.69 -8.18
N ALA A 109 -2.13 -5.78 -8.01
CA ALA A 109 -2.74 -6.71 -7.08
C ALA A 109 -2.38 -8.16 -7.43
N GLU A 110 -2.43 -8.53 -8.72
CA GLU A 110 -2.04 -9.85 -9.17
C GLU A 110 -0.58 -10.15 -8.87
N LYS A 111 0.32 -9.19 -9.11
CA LYS A 111 1.73 -9.34 -8.84
C LYS A 111 2.01 -9.53 -7.36
N ILE A 112 1.34 -8.75 -6.50
CA ILE A 112 1.47 -8.88 -5.06
C ILE A 112 0.94 -10.24 -4.59
N ALA A 113 -0.20 -10.66 -5.11
CA ALA A 113 -0.79 -11.95 -4.77
C ALA A 113 0.16 -13.11 -5.11
N ALA A 114 0.82 -13.03 -6.26
CA ALA A 114 1.81 -14.04 -6.65
C ALA A 114 2.99 -14.11 -5.67
N LEU A 115 3.40 -12.99 -5.11
CA LEU A 115 4.50 -12.92 -4.14
C LEU A 115 4.08 -13.38 -2.74
N THR A 116 2.85 -13.06 -2.32
CA THR A 116 2.40 -13.28 -0.93
C THR A 116 1.64 -14.57 -0.72
N PHE A 117 0.89 -15.03 -1.73
CA PHE A 117 -0.04 -16.16 -1.60
C PHE A 117 0.46 -17.42 -2.29
N SER A 118 1.64 -17.39 -2.84
CA SER A 118 2.22 -18.49 -3.62
C SER A 118 2.80 -19.60 -2.74
N ALA A 119 2.41 -19.66 -1.52
CA ALA A 119 2.92 -20.69 -0.60
C ALA A 119 2.62 -22.09 -1.12
#